data_2892c18842f807ebb869b9f563583afe
#
_entry.id   2892c18842f807ebb869b9f563583afe
#
_cell.length_a   1.000
_cell.length_b   1.000
_cell.length_c   1.000
_cell.angle_alpha   90.00
_cell.angle_beta   90.00
_cell.angle_gamma   90.00
#
_symmetry.space_group_name_H-M   'P 1'
#
loop_
_entity.id
_entity.type
_entity.pdbx_description
1 polymer ?
#
loop_
_entity_poly.entity_id
_entity_poly.type
_entity_poly.pdbx_seq_one_letter_code
_entity_poly.pdbx_strand_id
1 'polypeptide(L)'
;MKIIYVMDPYDGWCYAASEHILRLYMRYRSLLEFEVLPAGMLRGELCCHHRPENATAALRSLKTIEKETKAQFGEKHKQALQNEEFLMDSEIPCRAIMAVRQLTPEQTIPFTHALLHARFNHGMDLNDTATYLELC
;
A
#
# COMPACT_ATOMS: atom_id res chain seq x y z
N MET A 1 16.11 19.66 4.73
CA MET A 1 15.38 18.69 5.57
C MET A 1 14.86 17.60 4.67
N LYS A 2 14.94 16.35 5.10
CA LYS A 2 14.49 15.18 4.36
C LYS A 2 13.37 14.48 5.13
N ILE A 3 12.31 14.12 4.44
CA ILE A 3 11.20 13.32 4.97
C ILE A 3 11.36 11.90 4.45
N ILE A 4 11.41 10.94 5.37
CA ILE A 4 11.49 9.51 5.04
C ILE A 4 10.17 8.88 5.42
N TYR A 5 9.47 8.32 4.42
CA TYR A 5 8.23 7.59 4.59
C TYR A 5 8.52 6.09 4.58
N VAL A 6 8.54 5.49 5.77
CA VAL A 6 8.66 4.04 5.92
C VAL A 6 7.26 3.44 5.84
N MET A 7 7.04 2.48 4.94
CA MET A 7 5.72 1.93 4.69
C MET A 7 5.78 0.48 4.24
N ASP A 8 4.67 -0.22 4.30
CA ASP A 8 4.51 -1.53 3.67
C ASP A 8 3.24 -1.55 2.79
N PRO A 9 3.30 -2.17 1.59
CA PRO A 9 2.16 -2.25 0.66
C PRO A 9 0.93 -2.99 1.20
N TYR A 10 1.08 -3.78 2.25
CA TYR A 10 -0.03 -4.52 2.89
C TYR A 10 -0.44 -3.96 4.25
N ASP A 11 0.11 -2.80 4.65
CA ASP A 11 -0.27 -2.14 5.91
C ASP A 11 -1.39 -1.12 5.68
N GLY A 12 -2.56 -1.37 6.29
CA GLY A 12 -3.73 -0.48 6.20
C GLY A 12 -3.53 0.89 6.83
N TRP A 13 -2.66 1.03 7.83
CA TRP A 13 -2.29 2.33 8.40
C TRP A 13 -1.46 3.16 7.42
N CYS A 14 -0.56 2.50 6.68
CA CYS A 14 0.19 3.13 5.60
C CYS A 14 -0.74 3.62 4.47
N TYR A 15 -1.77 2.83 4.12
CA TYR A 15 -2.80 3.29 3.18
C TYR A 15 -3.51 4.55 3.69
N ALA A 16 -3.97 4.54 4.94
CA ALA A 16 -4.66 5.69 5.52
C ALA A 16 -3.78 6.95 5.57
N ALA A 17 -2.47 6.79 5.81
CA ALA A 17 -1.51 7.90 5.82
C ALA A 17 -1.14 8.40 4.41
N SER A 18 -1.29 7.56 3.38
CA SER A 18 -0.75 7.82 2.05
C SER A 18 -1.29 9.08 1.38
N GLU A 19 -2.57 9.39 1.58
CA GLU A 19 -3.21 10.62 1.08
C GLU A 19 -2.56 11.87 1.69
N HIS A 20 -2.28 11.84 3.00
CA HIS A 20 -1.63 12.96 3.69
C HIS A 20 -0.19 13.13 3.24
N ILE A 21 0.53 12.03 3.04
CA ILE A 21 1.90 12.03 2.51
C ILE A 21 1.93 12.58 1.09
N LEU A 22 0.99 12.18 0.24
CA LEU A 22 0.89 12.71 -1.13
C LEU A 22 0.63 14.23 -1.12
N ARG A 23 -0.31 14.72 -0.32
CA ARG A 23 -0.59 16.15 -0.19
C ARG A 23 0.62 16.93 0.33
N LEU A 24 1.31 16.38 1.32
CA LEU A 24 2.55 16.98 1.85
C LEU A 24 3.62 17.07 0.76
N TYR A 25 3.82 15.98 0.02
CA TYR A 25 4.74 15.92 -1.11
C TYR A 25 4.38 16.98 -2.17
N MET A 26 3.15 17.00 -2.64
CA MET A 26 2.72 17.94 -3.69
C MET A 26 2.93 19.41 -3.28
N ARG A 27 2.79 19.72 -1.99
CA ARG A 27 2.95 21.08 -1.47
C ARG A 27 4.41 21.48 -1.28
N TYR A 28 5.28 20.56 -0.89
CA TYR A 28 6.63 20.88 -0.41
C TYR A 28 7.77 20.24 -1.20
N ARG A 29 7.50 19.51 -2.29
CA ARG A 29 8.52 18.82 -3.08
C ARG A 29 9.63 19.72 -3.66
N SER A 30 9.38 21.01 -3.79
CA SER A 30 10.39 21.98 -4.23
C SER A 30 11.30 22.48 -3.08
N LEU A 31 10.92 22.24 -1.83
CA LEU A 31 11.61 22.72 -0.64
C LEU A 31 12.21 21.59 0.20
N LEU A 32 11.66 20.40 0.12
CA LEU A 32 12.02 19.24 0.93
C LEU A 32 12.35 18.03 0.05
N GLU A 33 13.31 17.25 0.48
CA GLU A 33 13.53 15.92 -0.07
C GLU A 33 12.54 14.92 0.52
N PHE A 34 12.06 14.00 -0.33
CA PHE A 34 11.21 12.90 0.08
C PHE A 34 11.82 11.58 -0.34
N GLU A 35 11.76 10.61 0.56
CA GLU A 35 12.21 9.25 0.29
C GLU A 35 11.16 8.25 0.79
N VAL A 36 10.89 7.21 0.01
CA VAL A 36 10.07 6.06 0.42
C VAL A 36 10.99 4.89 0.70
N LEU A 37 10.82 4.27 1.87
CA LEU A 37 11.49 3.04 2.26
C LEU A 37 10.44 1.95 2.50
N PRO A 38 10.22 1.04 1.52
CA PRO A 38 9.32 -0.09 1.72
C PRO A 38 9.93 -1.08 2.71
N ALA A 39 9.15 -1.46 3.73
CA ALA A 39 9.62 -2.28 4.85
C ALA A 39 9.73 -3.77 4.50
N GLY A 40 8.91 -4.28 3.58
CA GLY A 40 8.90 -5.70 3.22
C GLY A 40 8.43 -6.59 4.37
N MET A 41 7.35 -6.22 5.03
CA MET A 41 6.83 -6.86 6.25
C MET A 41 6.43 -8.32 6.00
N LEU A 42 5.82 -8.61 4.86
CA LEU A 42 5.34 -9.95 4.49
C LEU A 42 6.24 -10.54 3.40
N ARG A 43 7.39 -11.10 3.78
CA ARG A 43 8.35 -11.70 2.87
C ARG A 43 8.78 -13.09 3.32
N GLY A 44 9.11 -13.96 2.37
CA GLY A 44 9.60 -15.31 2.64
C GLY A 44 8.61 -16.10 3.49
N GLU A 45 9.03 -16.56 4.65
CA GLU A 45 8.21 -17.35 5.59
C GLU A 45 7.07 -16.54 6.23
N LEU A 46 7.12 -15.20 6.14
CA LEU A 46 6.06 -14.32 6.64
C LEU A 46 4.97 -14.05 5.60
N CYS A 47 5.16 -14.49 4.35
CA CYS A 47 4.09 -14.46 3.35
C CYS A 47 2.91 -15.29 3.83
N CYS A 48 1.71 -14.77 3.62
CA CYS A 48 0.50 -15.46 4.06
C CYS A 48 -0.64 -15.30 3.05
N HIS A 49 -1.43 -16.35 2.93
CA HIS A 49 -2.71 -16.28 2.25
C HIS A 49 -3.77 -15.68 3.19
N HIS A 50 -4.74 -15.03 2.59
CA HIS A 50 -5.95 -14.71 3.33
C HIS A 50 -6.62 -16.00 3.79
N ARG A 51 -7.06 -16.03 5.06
CA ARG A 51 -7.77 -17.15 5.64
C ARG A 51 -9.14 -16.69 6.11
N PRO A 52 -10.22 -17.39 5.77
CA PRO A 52 -11.59 -17.01 6.18
C PRO A 52 -11.74 -16.83 7.68
N GLU A 53 -11.06 -17.66 8.48
CA GLU A 53 -11.05 -17.54 9.93
C GLU A 53 -10.47 -16.20 10.44
N ASN A 54 -9.58 -15.58 9.65
CA ASN A 54 -8.96 -14.30 9.97
C ASN A 54 -9.74 -13.10 9.38
N ALA A 55 -10.67 -13.33 8.46
CA ALA A 55 -11.39 -12.26 7.77
C ALA A 55 -12.14 -11.34 8.75
N THR A 56 -12.78 -11.90 9.79
CA THR A 56 -13.47 -11.11 10.80
C THR A 56 -12.51 -10.19 11.58
N ALA A 57 -11.33 -10.69 11.94
CA ALA A 57 -10.31 -9.90 12.63
C ALA A 57 -9.75 -8.81 11.72
N ALA A 58 -9.50 -9.13 10.45
CA ALA A 58 -9.07 -8.17 9.43
C ALA A 58 -10.11 -7.05 9.25
N LEU A 59 -11.39 -7.38 9.09
CA LEU A 59 -12.47 -6.39 8.97
C LEU A 59 -12.62 -5.50 10.23
N ARG A 60 -12.38 -6.04 11.43
CA ARG A 60 -12.35 -5.22 12.65
C ARG A 60 -11.19 -4.24 12.64
N SER A 61 -10.01 -4.68 12.19
CA SER A 61 -8.85 -3.82 12.04
C SER A 61 -9.12 -2.67 11.07
N LEU A 62 -9.73 -2.94 9.90
CA LEU A 62 -10.12 -1.91 8.96
C LEU A 62 -11.07 -0.89 9.58
N LYS A 63 -12.10 -1.33 10.30
CA LYS A 63 -13.04 -0.43 11.00
C LYS A 63 -12.34 0.46 12.04
N THR A 64 -11.34 -0.07 12.74
CA THR A 64 -10.53 0.72 13.67
C THR A 64 -9.78 1.81 12.94
N ILE A 65 -9.11 1.47 11.84
CA ILE A 65 -8.37 2.44 11.02
C ILE A 65 -9.32 3.51 10.45
N GLU A 66 -10.47 3.10 9.90
CA GLU A 66 -11.50 4.03 9.38
C GLU A 66 -11.98 5.02 10.45
N LYS A 67 -12.20 4.52 11.69
CA LYS A 67 -12.63 5.37 12.81
C LYS A 67 -11.56 6.39 13.21
N GLU A 68 -10.31 5.96 13.30
CA GLU A 68 -9.21 6.80 13.79
C GLU A 68 -8.70 7.80 12.75
N THR A 69 -8.73 7.41 11.45
CA THR A 69 -8.08 8.17 10.39
C THR A 69 -9.04 8.83 9.40
N LYS A 70 -10.32 8.47 9.41
CA LYS A 70 -11.33 8.82 8.39
C LYS A 70 -11.05 8.26 6.99
N ALA A 71 -9.99 7.45 6.80
CA ALA A 71 -9.78 6.70 5.56
C ALA A 71 -10.94 5.73 5.34
N GLN A 72 -11.20 5.40 4.07
CA GLN A 72 -12.25 4.44 3.70
C GLN A 72 -11.65 3.32 2.88
N PHE A 73 -11.92 2.08 3.29
CA PHE A 73 -11.54 0.89 2.54
C PHE A 73 -12.67 0.49 1.57
N GLY A 74 -12.29 0.17 0.33
CA GLY A 74 -13.26 -0.19 -0.70
C GLY A 74 -13.94 -1.55 -0.46
N GLU A 75 -15.17 -1.71 -0.95
CA GLU A 75 -15.90 -2.98 -0.85
C GLU A 75 -15.18 -4.13 -1.56
N LYS A 76 -14.53 -3.87 -2.69
CA LYS A 76 -13.72 -4.86 -3.42
C LYS A 76 -12.56 -5.38 -2.57
N HIS A 77 -11.90 -4.50 -1.78
CA HIS A 77 -10.88 -4.93 -0.84
C HIS A 77 -11.46 -5.80 0.27
N LYS A 78 -12.60 -5.40 0.86
CA LYS A 78 -13.28 -6.18 1.91
C LYS A 78 -13.70 -7.56 1.41
N GLN A 79 -14.14 -7.67 0.17
CA GLN A 79 -14.43 -8.95 -0.49
C GLN A 79 -13.17 -9.78 -0.73
N ALA A 80 -12.06 -9.15 -1.15
CA ALA A 80 -10.79 -9.83 -1.37
C ALA A 80 -10.19 -10.46 -0.10
N LEU A 81 -10.54 -9.95 1.11
CA LEU A 81 -10.13 -10.54 2.38
C LEU A 81 -10.68 -11.96 2.60
N GLN A 82 -11.73 -12.36 1.88
CA GLN A 82 -12.34 -13.68 1.96
C GLN A 82 -11.79 -14.65 0.89
N ASN A 83 -10.92 -14.18 0.02
CA ASN A 83 -10.33 -15.00 -1.04
C ASN A 83 -9.05 -15.70 -0.53
N GLU A 84 -9.14 -17.02 -0.33
CA GLU A 84 -8.02 -17.86 0.16
C GLU A 84 -6.86 -17.95 -0.83
N GLU A 85 -7.10 -17.74 -2.13
CA GLU A 85 -6.06 -17.78 -3.16
C GLU A 85 -5.18 -16.52 -3.13
N PHE A 86 -5.60 -15.48 -2.39
CA PHE A 86 -4.91 -14.21 -2.33
C PHE A 86 -3.65 -14.31 -1.45
N LEU A 87 -2.49 -14.33 -2.08
CA LEU A 87 -1.20 -14.30 -1.39
C LEU A 87 -0.79 -12.86 -1.09
N MET A 88 -0.50 -12.57 0.17
CA MET A 88 0.14 -11.33 0.58
C MET A 88 1.64 -11.52 0.64
N ASP A 89 2.34 -11.05 -0.39
CA ASP A 89 3.80 -11.02 -0.47
C ASP A 89 4.25 -9.59 -0.76
N SER A 90 4.94 -8.98 0.19
CA SER A 90 5.43 -7.60 0.05
C SER A 90 6.60 -7.47 -0.93
N GLU A 91 7.21 -8.55 -1.39
CA GLU A 91 8.44 -8.47 -2.20
C GLU A 91 8.20 -7.79 -3.54
N ILE A 92 7.21 -8.25 -4.31
CA ILE A 92 6.92 -7.68 -5.65
C ILE A 92 6.55 -6.20 -5.57
N PRO A 93 5.57 -5.77 -4.74
CA PRO A 93 5.24 -4.37 -4.64
C PRO A 93 6.37 -3.50 -4.07
N CYS A 94 7.18 -4.00 -3.13
CA CYS A 94 8.35 -3.28 -2.65
C CYS A 94 9.39 -3.08 -3.75
N ARG A 95 9.65 -4.10 -4.58
CA ARG A 95 10.54 -3.98 -5.75
C ARG A 95 10.03 -2.96 -6.76
N ALA A 96 8.72 -2.92 -7.02
CA ALA A 96 8.12 -1.95 -7.91
C ALA A 96 8.34 -0.51 -7.40
N ILE A 97 8.11 -0.26 -6.10
CA ILE A 97 8.40 1.06 -5.49
C ILE A 97 9.88 1.43 -5.65
N MET A 98 10.79 0.48 -5.40
CA MET A 98 12.22 0.72 -5.53
C MET A 98 12.64 0.96 -6.99
N ALA A 99 12.04 0.29 -7.96
CA ALA A 99 12.28 0.53 -9.38
C ALA A 99 11.84 1.95 -9.80
N VAL A 100 10.64 2.37 -9.40
CA VAL A 100 10.16 3.74 -9.64
C VAL A 100 11.09 4.77 -8.99
N ARG A 101 11.52 4.51 -7.76
CA ARG A 101 12.47 5.39 -7.06
C ARG A 101 13.80 5.56 -7.81
N GLN A 102 14.28 4.52 -8.48
CA GLN A 102 15.53 4.56 -9.24
C GLN A 102 15.35 5.23 -10.61
N LEU A 103 14.23 4.98 -11.28
CA LEU A 103 14.00 5.44 -12.66
C LEU A 103 13.41 6.86 -12.71
N THR A 104 12.48 7.15 -11.81
CA THR A 104 11.71 8.39 -11.77
C THR A 104 11.43 8.79 -10.32
N PRO A 105 12.44 9.28 -9.57
CA PRO A 105 12.33 9.55 -8.13
C PRO A 105 11.13 10.44 -7.75
N GLU A 106 10.80 11.41 -8.62
CA GLU A 106 9.67 12.32 -8.42
C GLU A 106 8.30 11.63 -8.52
N GLN A 107 8.23 10.43 -9.08
CA GLN A 107 7.00 9.63 -9.14
C GLN A 107 6.86 8.65 -7.97
N THR A 108 7.87 8.52 -7.11
CA THR A 108 7.86 7.50 -6.05
C THR A 108 6.69 7.67 -5.08
N ILE A 109 6.44 8.88 -4.58
CA ILE A 109 5.31 9.14 -3.67
C ILE A 109 3.96 8.97 -4.39
N PRO A 110 3.72 9.58 -5.57
CA PRO A 110 2.49 9.36 -6.33
C PRO A 110 2.23 7.88 -6.65
N PHE A 111 3.26 7.15 -7.09
CA PHE A 111 3.15 5.72 -7.39
C PHE A 111 2.82 4.90 -6.14
N THR A 112 3.51 5.15 -5.03
CA THR A 112 3.24 4.46 -3.76
C THR A 112 1.79 4.68 -3.29
N HIS A 113 1.28 5.90 -3.40
CA HIS A 113 -0.12 6.20 -3.09
C HIS A 113 -1.07 5.43 -4.02
N ALA A 114 -0.83 5.44 -5.34
CA ALA A 114 -1.66 4.72 -6.30
C ALA A 114 -1.64 3.21 -6.05
N LEU A 115 -0.49 2.63 -5.71
CA LEU A 115 -0.34 1.22 -5.39
C LEU A 115 -1.15 0.83 -4.13
N LEU A 116 -1.07 1.61 -3.07
CA LEU A 116 -1.86 1.40 -1.86
C LEU A 116 -3.36 1.54 -2.15
N HIS A 117 -3.74 2.50 -2.98
CA HIS A 117 -5.13 2.70 -3.39
C HIS A 117 -5.66 1.54 -4.24
N ALA A 118 -4.86 1.01 -5.17
CA ALA A 118 -5.19 -0.18 -5.95
C ALA A 118 -5.49 -1.38 -5.03
N ARG A 119 -4.69 -1.59 -4.00
CA ARG A 119 -4.88 -2.68 -3.03
C ARG A 119 -6.09 -2.44 -2.13
N PHE A 120 -6.12 -1.32 -1.42
CA PHE A 120 -7.05 -1.10 -0.30
C PHE A 120 -8.41 -0.50 -0.71
N ASN A 121 -8.50 0.08 -1.88
CA ASN A 121 -9.76 0.57 -2.43
C ASN A 121 -10.32 -0.38 -3.50
N HIS A 122 -9.48 -0.77 -4.46
CA HIS A 122 -9.92 -1.58 -5.59
C HIS A 122 -9.74 -3.09 -5.40
N GLY A 123 -9.09 -3.54 -4.32
CA GLY A 123 -8.88 -4.96 -4.02
C GLY A 123 -7.98 -5.70 -5.02
N MET A 124 -7.12 -4.96 -5.72
CA MET A 124 -6.23 -5.52 -6.73
C MET A 124 -5.14 -6.39 -6.11
N ASP A 125 -4.71 -7.41 -6.84
CA ASP A 125 -3.59 -8.26 -6.45
C ASP A 125 -2.27 -7.58 -6.79
N LEU A 126 -1.48 -7.25 -5.78
CA LEU A 126 -0.17 -6.62 -5.97
C LEU A 126 0.93 -7.62 -6.42
N ASN A 127 0.62 -8.90 -6.50
CA ASN A 127 1.50 -9.91 -7.08
C ASN A 127 1.19 -10.17 -8.57
N ASP A 128 0.08 -9.61 -9.09
CA ASP A 128 -0.26 -9.68 -10.49
C ASP A 128 0.38 -8.53 -11.28
N THR A 129 1.15 -8.89 -12.32
CA THR A 129 1.79 -7.91 -13.23
C THR A 129 0.78 -6.98 -13.90
N ALA A 130 -0.44 -7.45 -14.17
CA ALA A 130 -1.51 -6.65 -14.76
C ALA A 130 -1.84 -5.41 -13.90
N THR A 131 -1.77 -5.54 -12.57
CA THR A 131 -1.98 -4.41 -11.65
C THR A 131 -1.05 -3.24 -11.95
N TYR A 132 0.22 -3.52 -12.25
CA TYR A 132 1.22 -2.48 -12.53
C TYR A 132 1.03 -1.82 -13.88
N LEU A 133 0.50 -2.55 -14.88
CA LEU A 133 0.16 -1.97 -16.18
C LEU A 133 -0.98 -0.95 -16.09
N GLU A 134 -1.89 -1.13 -15.14
CA GLU A 134 -2.97 -0.16 -14.89
C GLU A 134 -2.49 1.07 -14.10
N LEU A 135 -1.37 0.98 -13.37
CA LEU A 135 -0.81 2.07 -12.57
C LEU A 135 0.18 2.97 -13.34
N CYS A 136 0.66 2.52 -14.50
CA CYS A 136 1.57 3.26 -15.37
C CYS A 136 0.81 3.93 -16.50
#